data_81a75df375de9bfd4ae1856245c57888
#
_entry.id   81a75df375de9bfd4ae1856245c57888
#
_cell.length_a   1.000
_cell.length_b   1.000
_cell.length_c   1.000
_cell.angle_alpha   90.00
_cell.angle_beta   90.00
_cell.angle_gamma   90.00
#
_symmetry.space_group_name_H-M   'P 1'
#
loop_
_entity.id
_entity.type
_entity.pdbx_description
1 polymer ?
#
loop_
_entity_poly.entity_id
_entity_poly.type
_entity_poly.pdbx_seq_one_letter_code
_entity_poly.pdbx_strand_id
1 'polypeptide(L)'
;MWKKCLLAFLTLFAFVSSPAVADDLLRINADIRYRWEYEDNFNQKFYGKNPPKGDSDDGFLLQRIRLTFDFNPHKNVHISAGLQDSRAYDVALPDDAFYNSRLGLEHNPNKDYSEPFDTYLELKNLFGRKLGLKGGRQIIAYGDKRIFGPGKWGNTGRYIWDAVKLSYRFGDNFVDTFYGRNIIHEPDRFSSDHRHFFEGCAVYSHFLVPMQGRGFCLEPFFVRKWDTHANFKSEDNTFDDFYSNYYGLRTYAEILPGFDYDFTFVWQTGEWGNDDLEAYGYHLLAGYKFRTVPWTPRISAEFSYASGDGNPTDGDRGTFDGVFGARDRMYGRMNLMDWKNLQDVQANLEFKPLKNLGFKAELHRFWLAEDKDAWYQNQKVYKDKTGKSGNELGVEFDIVGKYITPFKGLEFQFGYGHFWPGEFVKKMADDVEADWCFLQLHYRFFEALL
;
A
#
# COMPACT_ATOMS: atom_id res chain seq x y z
N MET A 1 -23.09 23.89 -20.38
CA MET A 1 -21.87 23.09 -20.25
C MET A 1 -22.10 21.60 -20.51
N TRP A 2 -23.11 20.98 -19.95
CA TRP A 2 -23.44 19.53 -20.09
C TRP A 2 -23.66 19.02 -21.54
N LYS A 3 -24.33 19.81 -22.41
CA LYS A 3 -24.54 19.40 -23.80
C LYS A 3 -23.28 19.32 -24.66
N LYS A 4 -22.23 20.09 -24.32
CA LYS A 4 -20.93 20.01 -25.03
C LYS A 4 -20.09 18.81 -24.58
N CYS A 5 -20.21 18.39 -23.33
CA CYS A 5 -19.56 17.18 -22.82
C CYS A 5 -20.21 15.91 -23.38
N LEU A 6 -21.54 15.90 -23.53
CA LEU A 6 -22.27 14.77 -24.12
C LEU A 6 -21.94 14.59 -25.61
N LEU A 7 -21.76 15.68 -26.36
CA LEU A 7 -21.35 15.63 -27.76
C LEU A 7 -19.92 15.15 -27.95
N ALA A 8 -18.98 15.55 -27.05
CA ALA A 8 -17.63 15.03 -27.05
C ALA A 8 -17.57 13.53 -26.70
N PHE A 9 -18.45 13.07 -25.82
CA PHE A 9 -18.59 11.65 -25.46
C PHE A 9 -19.14 10.82 -26.62
N LEU A 10 -20.15 11.33 -27.33
CA LEU A 10 -20.74 10.66 -28.48
C LEU A 10 -19.82 10.64 -29.71
N THR A 11 -18.97 11.66 -29.90
CA THR A 11 -17.96 11.65 -30.97
C THR A 11 -16.80 10.70 -30.69
N LEU A 12 -16.48 10.42 -29.44
CA LEU A 12 -15.48 9.39 -29.10
C LEU A 12 -15.94 7.97 -29.47
N PHE A 13 -17.25 7.69 -29.39
CA PHE A 13 -17.83 6.41 -29.81
C PHE A 13 -17.89 6.21 -31.34
N ALA A 14 -17.89 7.27 -32.13
CA ALA A 14 -17.95 7.18 -33.59
C ALA A 14 -16.64 6.72 -34.26
N PHE A 15 -15.51 6.62 -33.52
CA PHE A 15 -14.25 6.17 -34.06
C PHE A 15 -13.96 4.67 -33.87
N VAL A 16 -14.89 3.89 -33.32
CA VAL A 16 -14.75 2.44 -33.20
C VAL A 16 -15.32 1.79 -34.49
N SER A 17 -14.53 1.77 -35.51
CA SER A 17 -14.85 1.09 -36.78
C SER A 17 -14.73 -0.43 -36.64
N SER A 18 -15.82 -1.16 -36.84
CA SER A 18 -16.04 -2.61 -36.87
C SER A 18 -16.28 -3.30 -35.51
N PRO A 19 -17.34 -4.11 -35.40
CA PRO A 19 -17.63 -4.87 -34.17
C PRO A 19 -16.74 -6.12 -34.09
N ALA A 20 -15.52 -5.98 -33.59
CA ALA A 20 -14.79 -7.12 -33.10
C ALA A 20 -15.18 -7.33 -31.63
N VAL A 21 -16.13 -8.23 -31.38
CA VAL A 21 -16.54 -8.65 -30.05
C VAL A 21 -15.31 -9.25 -29.33
N ALA A 22 -15.14 -8.98 -28.06
CA ALA A 22 -14.10 -9.61 -27.25
C ALA A 22 -14.43 -11.10 -27.06
N ASP A 23 -13.41 -11.96 -26.91
CA ASP A 23 -13.62 -13.41 -26.67
C ASP A 23 -14.43 -13.68 -25.39
N ASP A 24 -14.38 -12.77 -24.39
CA ASP A 24 -15.18 -12.79 -23.17
C ASP A 24 -15.97 -11.48 -23.04
N LEU A 25 -17.22 -11.48 -23.49
CA LEU A 25 -18.06 -10.29 -23.45
C LEU A 25 -18.40 -9.84 -22.03
N LEU A 26 -18.69 -10.80 -21.14
CA LEU A 26 -19.08 -10.56 -19.76
C LEU A 26 -18.34 -11.53 -18.82
N ARG A 27 -17.67 -10.97 -17.79
CA ARG A 27 -17.02 -11.74 -16.70
C ARG A 27 -17.57 -11.33 -15.36
N ILE A 28 -17.65 -12.30 -14.45
CA ILE A 28 -17.88 -12.06 -13.02
C ILE A 28 -16.63 -12.49 -12.26
N ASN A 29 -16.15 -11.62 -11.39
CA ASN A 29 -15.06 -11.90 -10.49
C ASN A 29 -15.53 -11.71 -9.06
N ALA A 30 -15.23 -12.67 -8.19
CA ALA A 30 -15.45 -12.57 -6.75
C ALA A 30 -14.14 -12.80 -6.00
N ASP A 31 -13.87 -11.96 -5.00
CA ASP A 31 -12.74 -12.06 -4.07
C ASP A 31 -13.32 -12.02 -2.65
N ILE A 32 -13.32 -13.16 -1.98
CA ILE A 32 -13.92 -13.34 -0.65
C ILE A 32 -12.82 -13.71 0.31
N ARG A 33 -12.66 -12.92 1.37
CA ARG A 33 -11.64 -13.11 2.38
C ARG A 33 -12.22 -13.04 3.77
N TYR A 34 -11.91 -14.05 4.58
CA TYR A 34 -12.08 -14.04 6.03
C TYR A 34 -10.71 -14.16 6.66
N ARG A 35 -10.42 -13.31 7.63
CA ARG A 35 -9.15 -13.33 8.37
C ARG A 35 -9.41 -13.07 9.83
N TRP A 36 -9.09 -14.06 10.65
CA TRP A 36 -9.00 -13.91 12.09
C TRP A 36 -7.59 -13.48 12.46
N GLU A 37 -7.47 -12.49 13.34
CA GLU A 37 -6.22 -12.02 13.92
C GLU A 37 -6.32 -11.99 15.44
N TYR A 38 -5.19 -12.23 16.09
CA TYR A 38 -5.03 -12.05 17.52
C TYR A 38 -3.76 -11.21 17.75
N GLU A 39 -3.90 -10.18 18.58
CA GLU A 39 -2.88 -9.23 18.98
C GLU A 39 -2.76 -9.31 20.50
N ASP A 40 -1.54 -9.41 21.04
CA ASP A 40 -1.23 -9.46 22.48
C ASP A 40 -0.26 -8.34 22.83
N ASN A 41 -0.56 -7.59 23.89
CA ASN A 41 0.15 -6.39 24.34
C ASN A 41 0.23 -5.24 23.31
N PHE A 42 -0.62 -5.24 22.34
CA PHE A 42 -0.86 -4.10 21.46
C PHE A 42 -2.24 -4.23 20.80
N ASN A 43 -2.71 -3.14 20.24
CA ASN A 43 -3.85 -3.16 19.34
C ASN A 43 -3.51 -2.31 18.11
N GLN A 44 -4.42 -2.22 17.16
CA GLN A 44 -4.20 -1.51 15.90
C GLN A 44 -3.73 -0.05 16.03
N LYS A 45 -3.78 0.55 17.23
CA LYS A 45 -3.48 1.96 17.47
C LYS A 45 -2.44 2.21 18.56
N PHE A 46 -2.38 1.36 19.58
CA PHE A 46 -1.57 1.56 20.77
C PHE A 46 -0.72 0.33 21.06
N TYR A 47 0.49 0.57 21.53
CA TYR A 47 1.40 -0.45 22.01
C TYR A 47 1.43 -0.44 23.55
N GLY A 48 1.52 -1.62 24.18
CA GLY A 48 1.64 -1.80 25.62
C GLY A 48 0.41 -2.38 26.29
N LYS A 49 0.54 -2.78 27.55
CA LYS A 49 -0.49 -3.45 28.36
C LYS A 49 -1.68 -2.58 28.74
N ASN A 50 -1.49 -1.26 28.77
CA ASN A 50 -2.51 -0.32 29.23
C ASN A 50 -2.79 0.72 28.16
N PRO A 51 -3.42 0.34 27.04
CA PRO A 51 -3.72 1.29 25.98
C PRO A 51 -4.73 2.34 26.48
N PRO A 52 -4.68 3.59 25.97
CA PRO A 52 -5.63 4.63 26.34
C PRO A 52 -7.07 4.32 25.92
N LYS A 53 -7.26 3.45 24.91
CA LYS A 53 -8.56 2.95 24.43
C LYS A 53 -8.45 1.51 23.97
N GLY A 54 -9.53 0.75 24.19
CA GLY A 54 -9.59 -0.69 23.89
C GLY A 54 -8.76 -1.52 24.86
N ASP A 55 -8.60 -2.78 24.54
CA ASP A 55 -7.77 -3.71 25.28
C ASP A 55 -6.44 -3.93 24.58
N SER A 56 -5.41 -4.35 25.31
CA SER A 56 -4.11 -4.74 24.76
C SER A 56 -4.16 -6.09 24.06
N ASP A 57 -5.12 -6.92 24.43
CA ASP A 57 -5.35 -8.23 23.82
C ASP A 57 -6.57 -8.12 22.92
N ASP A 58 -6.35 -8.19 21.62
CA ASP A 58 -7.43 -8.03 20.63
C ASP A 58 -7.55 -9.28 19.76
N GLY A 59 -8.73 -9.88 19.72
CA GLY A 59 -9.01 -11.05 18.90
C GLY A 59 -10.22 -10.81 18.00
N PHE A 60 -10.00 -10.48 16.74
CA PHE A 60 -11.03 -10.02 15.83
C PHE A 60 -11.10 -10.79 14.51
N LEU A 61 -12.28 -10.72 13.87
CA LEU A 61 -12.51 -11.30 12.54
C LEU A 61 -12.71 -10.20 11.51
N LEU A 62 -11.93 -10.23 10.44
CA LEU A 62 -12.09 -9.38 9.27
C LEU A 62 -12.76 -10.15 8.13
N GLN A 63 -13.81 -9.57 7.56
CA GLN A 63 -14.45 -10.03 6.33
C GLN A 63 -14.22 -9.01 5.22
N ARG A 64 -13.92 -9.48 4.02
CA ARG A 64 -13.97 -8.68 2.81
C ARG A 64 -14.59 -9.47 1.68
N ILE A 65 -15.60 -8.89 1.05
CA ILE A 65 -16.25 -9.42 -0.14
C ILE A 65 -16.14 -8.36 -1.23
N ARG A 66 -15.56 -8.74 -2.38
CA ARG A 66 -15.52 -7.93 -3.60
C ARG A 66 -16.22 -8.69 -4.71
N LEU A 67 -17.08 -8.01 -5.41
CA LEU A 67 -17.76 -8.53 -6.59
C LEU A 67 -17.58 -7.53 -7.73
N THR A 68 -17.06 -8.00 -8.88
CA THR A 68 -16.80 -7.16 -10.05
C THR A 68 -17.42 -7.77 -11.28
N PHE A 69 -18.10 -6.94 -12.04
CA PHE A 69 -18.67 -7.25 -13.36
C PHE A 69 -17.85 -6.51 -14.41
N ASP A 70 -17.22 -7.27 -15.30
CA ASP A 70 -16.43 -6.73 -16.40
C ASP A 70 -17.16 -6.96 -17.71
N PHE A 71 -17.48 -5.88 -18.40
CA PHE A 71 -18.15 -5.89 -19.71
C PHE A 71 -17.21 -5.39 -20.80
N ASN A 72 -16.96 -6.23 -21.81
CA ASN A 72 -16.03 -5.99 -22.91
C ASN A 72 -16.79 -5.94 -24.26
N PRO A 73 -17.57 -4.88 -24.55
CA PRO A 73 -18.36 -4.81 -25.79
C PRO A 73 -17.50 -4.77 -27.06
N HIS A 74 -16.25 -4.43 -26.92
CA HIS A 74 -15.26 -4.38 -27.99
C HIS A 74 -13.86 -4.63 -27.40
N LYS A 75 -12.93 -5.23 -28.16
CA LYS A 75 -11.53 -5.51 -27.72
C LYS A 75 -10.77 -4.29 -27.17
N ASN A 76 -11.20 -3.07 -27.56
CA ASN A 76 -10.61 -1.81 -27.10
C ASN A 76 -11.45 -1.08 -26.05
N VAL A 77 -12.58 -1.64 -25.60
CA VAL A 77 -13.46 -1.02 -24.61
C VAL A 77 -13.68 -2.00 -23.48
N HIS A 78 -13.34 -1.59 -22.28
CA HIS A 78 -13.54 -2.35 -21.06
C HIS A 78 -14.28 -1.49 -20.04
N ILE A 79 -15.38 -2.00 -19.53
CA ILE A 79 -16.19 -1.37 -18.49
C ILE A 79 -16.20 -2.30 -17.30
N SER A 80 -15.78 -1.81 -16.15
CA SER A 80 -15.80 -2.52 -14.87
C SER A 80 -16.80 -1.87 -13.93
N ALA A 81 -17.58 -2.67 -13.21
CA ALA A 81 -18.46 -2.23 -12.14
C ALA A 81 -18.27 -3.14 -10.94
N GLY A 82 -17.60 -2.65 -9.91
CA GLY A 82 -17.23 -3.40 -8.71
C GLY A 82 -17.88 -2.86 -7.46
N LEU A 83 -18.20 -3.77 -6.54
CA LEU A 83 -18.65 -3.49 -5.18
C LEU A 83 -17.72 -4.17 -4.18
N GLN A 84 -17.49 -3.51 -3.06
CA GLN A 84 -16.75 -4.05 -1.91
C GLN A 84 -17.59 -3.90 -0.65
N ASP A 85 -17.56 -4.92 0.19
CA ASP A 85 -18.04 -4.88 1.58
C ASP A 85 -16.90 -5.34 2.47
N SER A 86 -16.49 -4.50 3.43
CA SER A 86 -15.41 -4.77 4.39
C SER A 86 -15.91 -4.60 5.80
N ARG A 87 -15.84 -5.66 6.60
CA ARG A 87 -16.35 -5.68 7.98
C ARG A 87 -15.28 -6.15 8.95
N ALA A 88 -15.38 -5.66 10.17
CA ALA A 88 -14.60 -6.10 11.32
C ALA A 88 -15.53 -6.42 12.48
N TYR A 89 -15.33 -7.57 13.09
CA TYR A 89 -16.13 -8.09 14.20
C TYR A 89 -15.23 -8.30 15.40
N ASP A 90 -15.77 -8.03 16.59
CA ASP A 90 -15.13 -8.25 17.90
C ASP A 90 -13.82 -7.47 18.10
N VAL A 91 -13.66 -6.31 17.44
CA VAL A 91 -12.47 -5.45 17.60
C VAL A 91 -12.52 -4.75 18.95
N ALA A 92 -11.45 -4.85 19.73
CA ALA A 92 -11.35 -4.22 21.06
C ALA A 92 -11.34 -2.69 21.01
N LEU A 93 -10.85 -2.09 19.93
CA LEU A 93 -10.91 -0.64 19.73
C LEU A 93 -12.32 -0.19 19.33
N PRO A 94 -12.96 0.70 20.12
CA PRO A 94 -14.24 1.29 19.74
C PRO A 94 -14.08 2.19 18.50
N ASP A 95 -15.16 2.37 17.73
CA ASP A 95 -15.11 3.14 16.47
C ASP A 95 -14.68 4.59 16.69
N ASP A 96 -15.05 5.21 17.82
CA ASP A 96 -14.61 6.57 18.20
C ASP A 96 -13.08 6.70 18.41
N ALA A 97 -12.37 5.59 18.60
CA ALA A 97 -10.90 5.61 18.62
C ALA A 97 -10.31 6.00 17.27
N PHE A 98 -11.05 5.76 16.19
CA PHE A 98 -10.66 6.11 14.82
C PHE A 98 -11.21 7.46 14.35
N TYR A 99 -11.85 8.23 15.25
CA TYR A 99 -12.37 9.54 14.90
C TYR A 99 -11.25 10.47 14.43
N ASN A 100 -11.41 11.03 13.24
CA ASN A 100 -10.53 12.01 12.66
C ASN A 100 -11.23 13.37 12.65
N SER A 101 -10.79 14.27 13.54
CA SER A 101 -11.40 15.60 13.69
C SER A 101 -11.32 16.47 12.43
N ARG A 102 -10.29 16.26 11.61
CA ARG A 102 -10.10 16.97 10.34
C ARG A 102 -11.13 16.55 9.29
N LEU A 103 -11.50 15.29 9.29
CA LEU A 103 -12.49 14.73 8.37
C LEU A 103 -13.90 14.81 8.96
N GLY A 104 -14.02 14.98 10.29
CA GLY A 104 -15.29 14.99 11.00
C GLY A 104 -16.02 13.64 10.95
N LEU A 105 -15.27 12.52 10.88
CA LEU A 105 -15.81 11.17 10.79
C LEU A 105 -14.90 10.14 11.46
N GLU A 106 -15.45 8.97 11.72
CA GLU A 106 -14.73 7.77 12.12
C GLU A 106 -14.12 7.12 10.87
N HIS A 107 -12.79 7.05 10.83
CA HIS A 107 -12.04 6.48 9.71
C HIS A 107 -11.38 5.17 10.13
N ASN A 108 -12.20 4.13 10.36
CA ASN A 108 -11.71 2.81 10.70
C ASN A 108 -11.12 2.12 9.45
N PRO A 109 -9.83 1.74 9.42
CA PRO A 109 -9.18 1.16 8.24
C PRO A 109 -9.70 -0.24 7.88
N ASN A 110 -10.51 -0.85 8.71
CA ASN A 110 -11.03 -2.21 8.51
C ASN A 110 -12.50 -2.26 8.11
N LYS A 111 -13.23 -1.16 8.21
CA LYS A 111 -14.67 -1.08 7.93
C LYS A 111 -14.96 -0.19 6.73
N ASP A 112 -15.80 -0.69 5.82
CA ASP A 112 -16.31 0.07 4.67
C ASP A 112 -17.45 -0.73 4.04
N TYR A 113 -18.71 -0.33 4.26
CA TYR A 113 -19.87 -1.16 3.94
C TYR A 113 -20.41 -0.84 2.55
N SER A 114 -20.45 -1.88 1.69
CA SER A 114 -21.12 -1.85 0.39
C SER A 114 -20.70 -0.68 -0.52
N GLU A 115 -19.41 -0.53 -0.75
CA GLU A 115 -18.84 0.57 -1.52
C GLU A 115 -18.61 0.26 -3.00
N PRO A 116 -18.77 1.25 -3.93
CA PRO A 116 -18.22 1.12 -5.27
C PRO A 116 -16.71 0.92 -5.23
N PHE A 117 -16.26 -0.13 -5.89
CA PHE A 117 -14.88 -0.54 -5.92
C PHE A 117 -14.51 -0.91 -7.35
N ASP A 118 -13.36 -0.42 -7.85
CA ASP A 118 -12.84 -0.72 -9.20
C ASP A 118 -13.92 -0.55 -10.30
N THR A 119 -14.55 0.65 -10.33
CA THR A 119 -15.65 1.01 -11.22
C THR A 119 -15.18 2.07 -12.20
N TYR A 120 -14.95 1.69 -13.46
CA TYR A 120 -14.32 2.53 -14.47
C TYR A 120 -14.67 2.16 -15.91
N LEU A 121 -14.39 3.09 -16.81
CA LEU A 121 -14.28 2.86 -18.27
C LEU A 121 -12.80 2.90 -18.67
N GLU A 122 -12.36 1.90 -19.43
CA GLU A 122 -11.04 1.87 -20.07
C GLU A 122 -11.16 1.76 -21.59
N LEU A 123 -10.52 2.68 -22.28
CA LEU A 123 -10.36 2.70 -23.74
C LEU A 123 -8.93 2.34 -24.09
N LYS A 124 -8.73 1.35 -24.94
CA LYS A 124 -7.43 0.85 -25.38
C LYS A 124 -7.17 1.17 -26.84
N ASN A 125 -5.92 1.24 -27.25
CA ASN A 125 -5.49 1.45 -28.63
C ASN A 125 -6.14 2.68 -29.29
N LEU A 126 -6.26 3.78 -28.54
CA LEU A 126 -6.82 5.03 -29.04
C LEU A 126 -6.08 5.51 -30.30
N PHE A 127 -6.83 5.97 -31.29
CA PHE A 127 -6.30 6.47 -32.58
C PHE A 127 -5.41 5.45 -33.32
N GLY A 128 -5.64 4.14 -33.14
CA GLY A 128 -4.80 3.09 -33.72
C GLY A 128 -3.37 3.02 -33.13
N ARG A 129 -3.13 3.69 -32.00
CA ARG A 129 -1.86 3.72 -31.28
C ARG A 129 -1.96 2.90 -29.98
N LYS A 130 -0.82 2.53 -29.42
CA LYS A 130 -0.75 1.80 -28.12
C LYS A 130 -1.02 2.75 -26.93
N LEU A 131 -2.03 3.59 -27.07
CA LEU A 131 -2.45 4.59 -26.09
C LEU A 131 -3.75 4.12 -25.43
N GLY A 132 -3.82 4.12 -24.11
CA GLY A 132 -4.99 3.79 -23.32
C GLY A 132 -5.42 4.94 -22.44
N LEU A 133 -6.73 5.07 -22.21
CA LEU A 133 -7.34 6.03 -21.27
C LEU A 133 -8.26 5.27 -20.34
N LYS A 134 -8.07 5.43 -19.01
CA LYS A 134 -8.91 4.83 -17.97
C LYS A 134 -9.45 5.93 -17.08
N GLY A 135 -10.75 5.99 -16.90
CA GLY A 135 -11.43 6.99 -16.06
C GLY A 135 -12.44 6.35 -15.13
N GLY A 136 -12.44 6.76 -13.86
CA GLY A 136 -13.34 6.28 -12.82
C GLY A 136 -12.60 5.82 -11.56
N ARG A 137 -13.33 5.14 -10.67
CA ARG A 137 -12.78 4.56 -9.45
C ARG A 137 -11.89 3.37 -9.77
N GLN A 138 -10.64 3.41 -9.34
CA GLN A 138 -9.65 2.42 -9.74
C GLN A 138 -8.53 2.24 -8.73
N ILE A 139 -7.94 1.05 -8.74
CA ILE A 139 -6.66 0.79 -8.08
C ILE A 139 -5.54 1.25 -9.00
N ILE A 140 -4.61 2.05 -8.46
CA ILE A 140 -3.35 2.40 -9.11
C ILE A 140 -2.23 1.77 -8.30
N ALA A 141 -1.49 0.83 -8.90
CA ALA A 141 -0.44 0.08 -8.23
C ALA A 141 0.73 -0.20 -9.17
N TYR A 142 1.95 0.06 -8.71
CA TYR A 142 3.17 -0.14 -9.47
C TYR A 142 4.25 -0.83 -8.62
N GLY A 143 5.14 -1.54 -9.29
CA GLY A 143 6.31 -2.18 -8.71
C GLY A 143 5.96 -3.13 -7.55
N ASP A 144 6.74 -3.06 -6.48
CA ASP A 144 6.52 -3.81 -5.24
C ASP A 144 5.39 -3.24 -4.35
N LYS A 145 4.80 -2.10 -4.78
CA LYS A 145 3.75 -1.33 -4.09
C LYS A 145 4.24 -0.47 -2.93
N ARG A 146 5.54 -0.32 -2.75
CA ARG A 146 6.13 0.56 -1.73
C ARG A 146 5.84 2.03 -2.02
N ILE A 147 5.75 2.39 -3.30
CA ILE A 147 5.49 3.77 -3.77
C ILE A 147 4.02 3.97 -4.12
N PHE A 148 3.43 3.02 -4.86
CA PHE A 148 2.04 3.08 -5.29
C PHE A 148 1.31 1.78 -5.06
N GLY A 149 0.20 1.86 -4.41
CA GLY A 149 -0.79 0.83 -4.38
C GLY A 149 -1.30 0.51 -3.01
N PRO A 150 -2.53 0.01 -2.95
CA PRO A 150 -2.96 -0.63 -1.74
C PRO A 150 -2.13 -1.88 -1.52
N GLY A 151 -1.74 -2.11 -0.27
CA GLY A 151 -1.25 -3.41 0.16
C GLY A 151 -2.29 -4.49 -0.08
N LYS A 152 -1.87 -5.73 0.00
CA LYS A 152 -2.81 -6.87 -0.08
C LYS A 152 -3.42 -7.18 1.29
N TRP A 153 -2.84 -6.67 2.36
CA TRP A 153 -3.22 -6.99 3.73
C TRP A 153 -4.46 -6.23 4.19
N GLY A 154 -4.50 -4.90 4.02
CA GLY A 154 -5.59 -4.05 4.46
C GLY A 154 -6.99 -4.56 4.09
N ASN A 155 -7.97 -4.34 4.96
CA ASN A 155 -9.32 -4.84 4.73
C ASN A 155 -10.09 -3.99 3.71
N THR A 156 -10.03 -2.67 3.83
CA THR A 156 -10.72 -1.74 2.92
C THR A 156 -9.92 -1.46 1.64
N GLY A 157 -8.60 -1.45 1.70
CA GLY A 157 -7.73 -1.07 0.58
C GLY A 157 -7.43 0.43 0.58
N ARG A 158 -6.38 0.82 1.30
CA ARG A 158 -5.88 2.20 1.31
C ARG A 158 -5.47 2.63 -0.10
N TYR A 159 -5.67 3.90 -0.45
CA TYR A 159 -5.34 4.50 -1.74
C TYR A 159 -6.09 3.89 -2.95
N ILE A 160 -7.42 3.82 -2.85
CA ILE A 160 -8.30 3.69 -4.00
C ILE A 160 -8.53 5.08 -4.58
N TRP A 161 -8.61 5.20 -5.90
CA TRP A 161 -8.57 6.47 -6.58
C TRP A 161 -9.79 6.73 -7.45
N ASP A 162 -10.38 7.91 -7.32
CA ASP A 162 -11.20 8.50 -8.38
C ASP A 162 -10.25 9.27 -9.30
N ALA A 163 -9.94 8.69 -10.47
CA ALA A 163 -8.84 9.17 -11.28
C ALA A 163 -9.08 9.03 -12.80
N VAL A 164 -8.31 9.83 -13.54
CA VAL A 164 -8.08 9.64 -14.98
C VAL A 164 -6.63 9.25 -15.18
N LYS A 165 -6.41 8.12 -15.87
CA LYS A 165 -5.08 7.57 -16.19
C LYS A 165 -4.90 7.42 -17.69
N LEU A 166 -3.81 7.95 -18.22
CA LEU A 166 -3.35 7.77 -19.58
C LEU A 166 -2.16 6.81 -19.57
N SER A 167 -2.17 5.82 -20.46
CA SER A 167 -1.15 4.78 -20.56
C SER A 167 -0.60 4.69 -21.97
N TYR A 168 0.71 4.67 -22.12
CA TYR A 168 1.37 4.38 -23.40
C TYR A 168 2.21 3.11 -23.27
N ARG A 169 1.95 2.10 -24.14
CA ARG A 169 2.59 0.78 -24.13
C ARG A 169 3.45 0.59 -25.37
N PHE A 170 4.68 0.09 -25.21
CA PHE A 170 5.58 -0.21 -26.35
C PHE A 170 6.49 -1.41 -26.00
N GLY A 171 6.24 -2.55 -26.65
CA GLY A 171 6.81 -3.84 -26.24
C GLY A 171 6.41 -4.14 -24.80
N ASP A 172 7.38 -4.52 -23.97
CA ASP A 172 7.21 -4.80 -22.56
C ASP A 172 7.28 -3.53 -21.68
N ASN A 173 7.49 -2.37 -22.30
CA ASN A 173 7.64 -1.10 -21.61
C ASN A 173 6.34 -0.31 -21.52
N PHE A 174 6.27 0.59 -20.54
CA PHE A 174 5.15 1.52 -20.46
C PHE A 174 5.54 2.86 -19.81
N VAL A 175 4.70 3.85 -20.11
CA VAL A 175 4.64 5.13 -19.40
C VAL A 175 3.18 5.38 -19.07
N ASP A 176 2.88 5.48 -17.78
CA ASP A 176 1.56 5.84 -17.27
C ASP A 176 1.63 7.24 -16.65
N THR A 177 0.61 8.06 -16.88
CA THR A 177 0.38 9.30 -16.14
C THR A 177 -1.03 9.32 -15.62
N PHE A 178 -1.24 9.86 -14.43
CA PHE A 178 -2.59 10.00 -13.87
C PHE A 178 -2.72 11.29 -13.07
N TYR A 179 -3.97 11.70 -12.94
CA TYR A 179 -4.46 12.69 -11.97
C TYR A 179 -5.67 12.11 -11.28
N GLY A 180 -5.77 12.28 -9.98
CA GLY A 180 -6.92 11.80 -9.20
C GLY A 180 -6.88 12.21 -7.74
N ARG A 181 -7.92 11.75 -7.04
CA ARG A 181 -8.10 11.92 -5.61
C ARG A 181 -8.26 10.56 -4.96
N ASN A 182 -7.56 10.31 -3.85
CA ASN A 182 -7.80 9.09 -3.13
C ASN A 182 -9.04 9.23 -2.23
N ILE A 183 -9.86 8.19 -2.24
CA ILE A 183 -11.11 8.18 -1.47
C ILE A 183 -10.85 7.96 0.02
N ILE A 184 -11.77 8.44 0.84
CA ILE A 184 -11.87 8.14 2.26
C ILE A 184 -12.97 7.09 2.42
N HIS A 185 -12.68 6.00 3.13
CA HIS A 185 -13.68 4.99 3.45
C HIS A 185 -14.58 5.50 4.56
N GLU A 186 -15.88 5.50 4.30
CA GLU A 186 -16.93 5.94 5.23
C GLU A 186 -17.87 4.76 5.53
N PRO A 187 -17.67 4.03 6.63
CA PRO A 187 -18.33 2.73 6.87
C PRO A 187 -19.85 2.74 6.74
N ASP A 188 -20.50 3.82 7.18
CA ASP A 188 -21.96 3.90 7.28
C ASP A 188 -22.61 4.59 6.07
N ARG A 189 -21.83 4.87 5.02
CA ARG A 189 -22.33 5.59 3.85
C ARG A 189 -22.04 4.84 2.56
N PHE A 190 -23.10 4.28 1.94
CA PHE A 190 -23.04 3.92 0.54
C PHE A 190 -23.04 5.19 -0.31
N SER A 191 -21.94 5.50 -0.94
CA SER A 191 -21.82 6.80 -1.59
C SER A 191 -20.97 6.74 -2.85
N SER A 192 -21.53 7.27 -3.94
CA SER A 192 -20.75 7.74 -5.08
C SER A 192 -20.09 9.09 -4.80
N ASP A 193 -20.43 9.73 -3.68
CA ASP A 193 -19.96 11.04 -3.23
C ASP A 193 -19.05 10.89 -2.00
N HIS A 194 -18.00 10.08 -2.18
CA HIS A 194 -16.96 9.93 -1.17
C HIS A 194 -16.16 11.20 -1.01
N ARG A 195 -15.85 11.51 0.25
CA ARG A 195 -14.84 12.52 0.54
C ARG A 195 -13.47 12.03 0.10
N HIS A 196 -12.63 12.98 -0.28
CA HIS A 196 -11.28 12.72 -0.73
C HIS A 196 -10.28 13.26 0.29
N PHE A 197 -9.16 12.54 0.47
CA PHE A 197 -8.13 12.92 1.42
C PHE A 197 -7.00 13.70 0.73
N PHE A 198 -6.30 13.05 -0.19
CA PHE A 198 -5.24 13.69 -0.97
C PHE A 198 -5.63 13.78 -2.44
N GLU A 199 -5.20 14.85 -3.07
CA GLU A 199 -5.07 14.88 -4.52
C GLU A 199 -3.66 14.45 -4.92
N GLY A 200 -3.54 13.86 -6.11
CA GLY A 200 -2.26 13.44 -6.63
C GLY A 200 -2.20 13.36 -8.13
N CYS A 201 -1.02 13.67 -8.68
CA CYS A 201 -0.69 13.33 -10.05
C CYS A 201 0.68 12.66 -10.11
N ALA A 202 0.87 11.81 -11.12
CA ALA A 202 2.13 11.13 -11.27
C ALA A 202 2.43 10.81 -12.73
N VAL A 203 3.73 10.62 -12.98
CA VAL A 203 4.25 9.87 -14.13
C VAL A 203 5.02 8.68 -13.57
N TYR A 204 4.68 7.48 -14.01
CA TYR A 204 5.38 6.25 -13.66
C TYR A 204 5.73 5.49 -14.93
N SER A 205 6.98 5.05 -15.03
CA SER A 205 7.47 4.37 -16.22
C SER A 205 8.10 3.03 -15.87
N HIS A 206 8.07 2.10 -16.80
CA HIS A 206 8.74 0.82 -16.71
C HIS A 206 9.51 0.57 -18.00
N PHE A 207 10.80 0.39 -17.89
CA PHE A 207 11.70 0.11 -18.99
C PHE A 207 12.46 -1.18 -18.73
N LEU A 208 12.31 -2.16 -19.61
CA LEU A 208 13.17 -3.33 -19.65
C LEU A 208 14.41 -2.98 -20.48
N VAL A 209 15.56 -2.87 -19.81
CA VAL A 209 16.84 -2.54 -20.44
C VAL A 209 17.60 -3.84 -20.70
N PRO A 210 17.83 -4.23 -21.96
CA PRO A 210 18.58 -5.43 -22.29
C PRO A 210 20.07 -5.27 -21.94
N MET A 211 20.67 -6.31 -21.34
CA MET A 211 22.08 -6.36 -21.01
C MET A 211 22.62 -7.81 -21.21
N GLN A 212 23.48 -8.02 -22.20
CA GLN A 212 24.24 -9.27 -22.47
C GLN A 212 23.46 -10.57 -22.18
N GLY A 213 22.29 -10.76 -22.83
CA GLY A 213 21.45 -11.96 -22.70
C GLY A 213 20.51 -11.96 -21.47
N ARG A 214 20.46 -10.89 -20.72
CA ARG A 214 19.56 -10.60 -19.60
C ARG A 214 19.05 -9.18 -19.70
N GLY A 215 18.27 -8.75 -18.74
CA GLY A 215 17.82 -7.37 -18.64
C GLY A 215 17.65 -6.96 -17.21
N PHE A 216 17.67 -5.68 -16.96
CA PHE A 216 17.20 -5.10 -15.70
C PHE A 216 16.02 -4.18 -15.97
N CYS A 217 15.15 -4.08 -15.00
CA CYS A 217 14.03 -3.15 -15.04
C CYS A 217 14.45 -1.81 -14.44
N LEU A 218 14.05 -0.73 -15.09
CA LEU A 218 14.24 0.64 -14.64
C LEU A 218 12.88 1.33 -14.58
N GLU A 219 12.50 1.82 -13.42
CA GLU A 219 11.19 2.42 -13.15
C GLU A 219 11.36 3.83 -12.56
N PRO A 220 11.70 4.85 -13.38
CA PRO A 220 11.69 6.24 -12.94
C PRO A 220 10.25 6.71 -12.73
N PHE A 221 10.05 7.54 -11.71
CA PHE A 221 8.75 8.13 -11.41
C PHE A 221 8.88 9.53 -10.84
N PHE A 222 7.80 10.30 -11.07
CA PHE A 222 7.54 11.57 -10.42
C PHE A 222 6.13 11.53 -9.84
N VAL A 223 5.96 12.03 -8.62
CA VAL A 223 4.66 12.15 -7.96
C VAL A 223 4.53 13.53 -7.36
N ARG A 224 3.38 14.14 -7.50
CA ARG A 224 2.97 15.28 -6.69
C ARG A 224 1.74 14.88 -5.87
N LYS A 225 1.78 15.14 -4.57
CA LYS A 225 0.74 14.86 -3.58
C LYS A 225 0.43 16.14 -2.82
N TRP A 226 -0.86 16.46 -2.64
CA TRP A 226 -1.25 17.68 -1.92
C TRP A 226 -2.59 17.54 -1.21
N ASP A 227 -2.80 18.41 -0.21
CA ASP A 227 -4.06 18.63 0.49
C ASP A 227 -4.16 20.13 0.83
N THR A 228 -5.24 20.78 0.39
CA THR A 228 -5.47 22.21 0.52
C THR A 228 -6.58 22.53 1.53
N HIS A 229 -6.61 21.80 2.65
CA HIS A 229 -7.61 21.98 3.69
C HIS A 229 -7.03 22.61 4.98
N ALA A 230 -5.82 23.17 4.92
CA ALA A 230 -5.09 23.76 6.05
C ALA A 230 -5.04 22.84 7.28
N ASN A 231 -4.72 21.57 7.05
CA ASN A 231 -4.79 20.51 8.05
C ASN A 231 -3.44 20.08 8.61
N PHE A 232 -2.34 20.61 8.07
CA PHE A 232 -1.01 20.17 8.42
C PHE A 232 -0.38 21.10 9.43
N LYS A 233 -0.01 20.52 10.56
CA LYS A 233 0.53 21.28 11.69
C LYS A 233 2.03 21.44 11.53
N SER A 234 2.47 22.68 11.45
CA SER A 234 3.86 23.09 11.42
C SER A 234 4.53 23.01 12.79
N GLU A 235 5.84 23.16 12.84
CA GLU A 235 6.63 23.16 14.07
C GLU A 235 6.29 24.34 15.00
N ASP A 236 5.92 25.49 14.42
CA ASP A 236 5.44 26.67 15.13
C ASP A 236 4.02 26.53 15.69
N ASN A 237 3.39 25.36 15.50
CA ASN A 237 2.01 25.01 15.86
C ASN A 237 0.91 25.70 15.02
N THR A 238 1.22 26.38 13.96
CA THR A 238 0.25 26.84 12.97
C THR A 238 -0.22 25.70 12.07
N PHE A 239 -1.32 25.91 11.36
CA PHE A 239 -1.86 24.92 10.41
C PHE A 239 -1.97 25.57 9.05
N ASP A 240 -1.50 24.87 8.01
CA ASP A 240 -1.61 25.29 6.62
C ASP A 240 -1.74 24.06 5.70
N ASP A 241 -1.68 24.29 4.41
CA ASP A 241 -1.78 23.29 3.36
C ASP A 241 -0.55 22.36 3.36
N PHE A 242 -0.67 21.30 2.62
CA PHE A 242 0.43 20.37 2.35
C PHE A 242 0.61 20.18 0.86
N TYR A 243 1.82 20.27 0.38
CA TYR A 243 2.17 19.72 -0.92
C TYR A 243 3.56 19.09 -0.90
N SER A 244 3.73 18.03 -1.67
CA SER A 244 4.99 17.33 -1.75
C SER A 244 5.24 16.79 -3.15
N ASN A 245 6.45 16.97 -3.64
CA ASN A 245 6.95 16.39 -4.87
C ASN A 245 7.92 15.26 -4.53
N TYR A 246 7.77 14.12 -5.20
CA TYR A 246 8.61 12.95 -5.03
C TYR A 246 9.27 12.61 -6.36
N TYR A 247 10.58 12.54 -6.36
CA TYR A 247 11.39 12.14 -7.49
C TYR A 247 12.03 10.81 -7.14
N GLY A 248 11.77 9.78 -7.94
CA GLY A 248 12.24 8.46 -7.54
C GLY A 248 12.60 7.55 -8.70
N LEU A 249 13.33 6.53 -8.34
CA LEU A 249 13.79 5.49 -9.24
C LEU A 249 13.75 4.15 -8.52
N ARG A 250 13.19 3.13 -9.20
CA ARG A 250 13.36 1.73 -8.80
C ARG A 250 14.09 0.98 -9.89
N THR A 251 15.00 0.08 -9.53
CA THR A 251 15.67 -0.84 -10.43
C THR A 251 15.78 -2.21 -9.80
N TYR A 252 15.54 -3.25 -10.59
CA TYR A 252 15.60 -4.63 -10.12
C TYR A 252 15.95 -5.59 -11.25
N ALA A 253 16.62 -6.68 -10.90
CA ALA A 253 16.98 -7.75 -11.83
C ALA A 253 17.37 -9.05 -11.11
N GLU A 254 17.36 -10.14 -11.84
CA GLU A 254 18.19 -11.29 -11.56
C GLU A 254 19.51 -11.15 -12.37
N ILE A 255 20.59 -10.71 -11.71
CA ILE A 255 21.87 -10.40 -12.37
C ILE A 255 22.73 -11.61 -12.63
N LEU A 256 22.62 -12.67 -11.80
CA LEU A 256 23.24 -13.99 -11.98
C LEU A 256 22.17 -15.05 -11.72
N PRO A 257 22.32 -16.31 -12.20
CA PRO A 257 21.35 -17.36 -11.92
C PRO A 257 21.11 -17.54 -10.42
N GLY A 258 19.90 -17.18 -9.97
CA GLY A 258 19.49 -17.22 -8.57
C GLY A 258 19.82 -15.98 -7.76
N PHE A 259 20.68 -15.09 -8.21
CA PHE A 259 21.00 -13.84 -7.50
C PHE A 259 20.17 -12.68 -8.03
N ASP A 260 19.34 -12.11 -7.21
CA ASP A 260 18.47 -10.95 -7.51
C ASP A 260 18.73 -9.76 -6.59
N TYR A 261 18.38 -8.57 -7.10
CA TYR A 261 18.37 -7.34 -6.32
C TYR A 261 17.12 -6.52 -6.63
N ASP A 262 16.75 -5.63 -5.71
CA ASP A 262 15.76 -4.59 -5.85
C ASP A 262 16.23 -3.34 -5.11
N PHE A 263 16.25 -2.22 -5.78
CA PHE A 263 16.66 -0.93 -5.22
C PHE A 263 15.63 0.13 -5.56
N THR A 264 15.18 0.87 -4.55
CA THR A 264 14.29 2.03 -4.71
C THR A 264 14.90 3.21 -3.98
N PHE A 265 14.90 4.38 -4.61
CA PHE A 265 15.27 5.66 -4.01
C PHE A 265 14.18 6.69 -4.28
N VAL A 266 13.87 7.53 -3.29
CA VAL A 266 12.89 8.60 -3.36
C VAL A 266 13.45 9.84 -2.68
N TRP A 267 13.46 10.94 -3.39
CA TRP A 267 13.70 12.27 -2.85
C TRP A 267 12.39 13.04 -2.80
N GLN A 268 12.11 13.66 -1.66
CA GLN A 268 10.88 14.38 -1.35
C GLN A 268 11.21 15.84 -1.08
N THR A 269 10.45 16.75 -1.70
CA THR A 269 10.54 18.20 -1.46
C THR A 269 9.13 18.79 -1.40
N GLY A 270 8.95 19.92 -0.69
CA GLY A 270 7.65 20.59 -0.66
C GLY A 270 7.45 21.44 0.57
N GLU A 271 6.21 21.49 1.06
CA GLU A 271 5.81 22.22 2.28
C GLU A 271 4.88 21.36 3.13
N TRP A 272 5.06 21.39 4.42
CA TRP A 272 4.20 20.75 5.41
C TRP A 272 3.66 21.83 6.37
N GLY A 273 2.46 22.34 6.10
CA GLY A 273 2.03 23.56 6.73
C GLY A 273 2.95 24.70 6.28
N ASN A 274 3.57 25.39 7.23
CA ASN A 274 4.53 26.45 6.97
C ASN A 274 6.01 26.00 7.00
N ASP A 275 6.27 24.70 7.23
CA ASP A 275 7.63 24.19 7.29
C ASP A 275 8.11 23.79 5.89
N ASP A 276 9.36 24.12 5.53
CA ASP A 276 10.02 23.63 4.34
C ASP A 276 10.27 22.12 4.46
N LEU A 277 9.90 21.35 3.44
CA LEU A 277 10.02 19.89 3.46
C LEU A 277 11.12 19.43 2.51
N GLU A 278 12.17 18.83 3.08
CA GLU A 278 13.19 18.11 2.34
C GLU A 278 13.54 16.79 3.03
N ALA A 279 13.24 15.68 2.37
CA ALA A 279 13.36 14.34 2.95
C ALA A 279 13.69 13.29 1.89
N TYR A 280 14.12 12.12 2.33
CA TYR A 280 14.40 11.02 1.40
C TYR A 280 14.18 9.65 2.04
N GLY A 281 13.90 8.67 1.17
CA GLY A 281 13.80 7.27 1.57
C GLY A 281 14.45 6.37 0.54
N TYR A 282 15.00 5.25 0.98
CA TYR A 282 15.50 4.23 0.07
C TYR A 282 15.32 2.82 0.64
N HIS A 283 15.27 1.88 -0.28
CA HIS A 283 15.18 0.46 0.01
C HIS A 283 16.15 -0.31 -0.88
N LEU A 284 16.86 -1.25 -0.31
CA LEU A 284 17.77 -2.16 -0.99
C LEU A 284 17.47 -3.59 -0.57
N LEU A 285 17.33 -4.47 -1.54
CA LEU A 285 17.22 -5.91 -1.35
C LEU A 285 18.30 -6.62 -2.17
N ALA A 286 18.93 -7.64 -1.60
CA ALA A 286 19.76 -8.60 -2.31
C ALA A 286 19.39 -10.02 -1.87
N GLY A 287 19.19 -10.93 -2.82
CA GLY A 287 18.74 -12.28 -2.54
C GLY A 287 19.41 -13.34 -3.39
N TYR A 288 19.47 -14.56 -2.85
CA TYR A 288 19.94 -15.72 -3.58
C TYR A 288 19.00 -16.91 -3.44
N LYS A 289 18.54 -17.45 -4.57
CA LYS A 289 17.67 -18.63 -4.65
C LYS A 289 18.47 -19.87 -5.03
N PHE A 290 18.49 -20.85 -4.14
CA PHE A 290 19.15 -22.14 -4.34
C PHE A 290 18.24 -23.08 -5.15
N ARG A 291 18.36 -23.05 -6.48
CA ARG A 291 17.44 -23.74 -7.40
C ARG A 291 17.57 -25.25 -7.40
N THR A 292 18.74 -25.80 -7.01
CA THR A 292 19.06 -27.24 -7.00
C THR A 292 18.91 -27.88 -5.63
N VAL A 293 18.69 -27.09 -4.59
CA VAL A 293 18.49 -27.57 -3.21
C VAL A 293 17.01 -27.94 -3.01
N PRO A 294 16.68 -29.03 -2.28
CA PRO A 294 15.30 -29.34 -1.89
C PRO A 294 14.60 -28.12 -1.29
N TRP A 295 13.28 -27.99 -1.56
CA TRP A 295 12.44 -26.86 -1.15
C TRP A 295 12.79 -25.52 -1.81
N THR A 296 13.80 -25.47 -2.69
CA THR A 296 14.26 -24.29 -3.44
C THR A 296 14.36 -23.03 -2.54
N PRO A 297 15.12 -23.07 -1.44
CA PRO A 297 15.19 -21.96 -0.50
C PRO A 297 15.76 -20.72 -1.16
N ARG A 298 15.27 -19.55 -0.72
CA ARG A 298 15.82 -18.23 -1.05
C ARG A 298 16.15 -17.52 0.24
N ILE A 299 17.37 -17.04 0.35
CA ILE A 299 17.82 -16.17 1.43
C ILE A 299 17.96 -14.76 0.85
N SER A 300 17.49 -13.76 1.55
CA SER A 300 17.71 -12.35 1.18
C SER A 300 17.95 -11.49 2.41
N ALA A 301 18.67 -10.40 2.19
CA ALA A 301 18.81 -9.29 3.14
C ALA A 301 18.19 -8.05 2.52
N GLU A 302 17.55 -7.23 3.37
CA GLU A 302 16.95 -5.96 2.97
C GLU A 302 17.42 -4.86 3.92
N PHE A 303 17.50 -3.66 3.40
CA PHE A 303 17.72 -2.45 4.18
C PHE A 303 16.76 -1.37 3.70
N SER A 304 15.95 -0.84 4.61
CA SER A 304 15.05 0.28 4.35
C SER A 304 15.41 1.46 5.23
N TYR A 305 15.45 2.63 4.64
CA TYR A 305 15.73 3.89 5.33
C TYR A 305 14.68 4.93 4.96
N ALA A 306 14.25 5.70 5.95
CA ALA A 306 13.47 6.92 5.76
C ALA A 306 14.02 7.99 6.69
N SER A 307 14.35 9.16 6.14
CA SER A 307 14.86 10.27 6.94
C SER A 307 13.88 10.72 8.02
N GLY A 308 14.41 11.24 9.10
CA GLY A 308 13.72 11.89 10.20
C GLY A 308 14.09 13.36 10.29
N ASP A 309 13.47 14.05 11.23
CA ASP A 309 13.69 15.45 11.53
C ASP A 309 14.60 15.60 12.76
N GLY A 310 15.85 16.01 12.51
CA GLY A 310 16.88 16.14 13.57
C GLY A 310 16.74 17.40 14.42
N ASN A 311 15.95 18.40 13.98
CA ASN A 311 15.74 19.64 14.73
C ASN A 311 14.29 20.16 14.60
N PRO A 312 13.35 19.67 15.42
CA PRO A 312 11.92 19.94 15.30
C PRO A 312 11.51 21.37 15.71
N THR A 313 12.36 22.39 15.47
CA THR A 313 12.12 23.79 15.85
C THR A 313 12.77 24.82 14.91
N ASP A 314 13.25 24.42 13.74
CA ASP A 314 13.92 25.32 12.78
C ASP A 314 13.08 25.70 11.56
N GLY A 315 11.90 25.10 11.42
CA GLY A 315 11.01 25.32 10.28
C GLY A 315 11.37 24.47 9.06
N ASP A 316 12.35 23.56 9.19
CA ASP A 316 12.78 22.62 8.17
C ASP A 316 12.38 21.19 8.56
N ARG A 317 11.49 20.57 7.82
CA ARG A 317 10.99 19.23 8.10
C ARG A 317 11.77 18.17 7.34
N GLY A 318 12.61 17.41 8.05
CA GLY A 318 13.39 16.30 7.49
C GLY A 318 12.68 14.93 7.46
N THR A 319 11.47 14.81 8.02
CA THR A 319 10.75 13.53 8.10
C THR A 319 10.18 13.13 6.75
N PHE A 320 10.65 12.01 6.19
CA PHE A 320 10.08 11.42 4.99
C PHE A 320 8.62 11.00 5.21
N ASP A 321 7.72 11.42 4.34
CA ASP A 321 6.31 10.99 4.32
C ASP A 321 6.07 10.11 3.10
N GLY A 322 5.88 8.82 3.32
CA GLY A 322 5.69 7.84 2.25
C GLY A 322 4.65 8.29 1.22
N VAL A 323 4.89 7.99 -0.05
CA VAL A 323 4.12 8.48 -1.19
C VAL A 323 2.64 8.05 -1.13
N PHE A 324 2.27 6.98 -1.82
CA PHE A 324 0.94 6.37 -1.83
C PHE A 324 1.05 4.83 -1.71
N GLY A 325 2.11 4.37 -1.08
CA GLY A 325 2.46 2.96 -1.01
C GLY A 325 1.81 2.21 0.15
N ALA A 326 1.89 0.90 0.03
CA ALA A 326 1.56 0.00 1.11
C ALA A 326 2.60 0.12 2.23
N ARG A 327 2.13 0.05 3.47
CA ARG A 327 2.96 -0.14 4.66
C ARG A 327 2.98 -1.60 5.10
N ASP A 328 1.84 -2.26 4.90
CA ASP A 328 1.61 -3.63 5.35
C ASP A 328 2.71 -4.56 4.86
N ARG A 329 3.40 -5.21 5.78
CA ARG A 329 4.43 -6.23 5.53
C ARG A 329 5.73 -5.72 4.88
N MET A 330 5.91 -4.42 4.77
CA MET A 330 7.14 -3.84 4.23
C MET A 330 8.17 -3.57 5.34
N TYR A 331 7.68 -3.28 6.56
CA TYR A 331 8.47 -2.91 7.73
C TYR A 331 7.94 -3.67 8.95
N GLY A 332 8.03 -5.02 8.90
CA GLY A 332 7.38 -5.93 9.85
C GLY A 332 5.92 -6.23 9.49
N ARG A 333 5.43 -7.39 9.92
CA ARG A 333 4.04 -7.84 9.63
C ARG A 333 3.05 -7.43 10.69
N MET A 334 3.53 -7.14 11.90
CA MET A 334 2.72 -6.61 12.98
C MET A 334 2.28 -5.16 12.73
N ASN A 335 2.81 -4.51 11.67
CA ASN A 335 2.50 -3.13 11.28
C ASN A 335 2.79 -2.10 12.39
N LEU A 336 3.78 -2.36 13.22
CA LEU A 336 4.22 -1.45 14.28
C LEU A 336 5.05 -0.27 13.72
N MET A 337 5.57 -0.40 12.49
CA MET A 337 6.44 0.59 11.85
C MET A 337 5.79 1.23 10.63
N ASP A 338 6.16 2.47 10.33
CA ASP A 338 5.84 3.18 9.09
C ASP A 338 7.15 3.54 8.37
N TRP A 339 7.13 3.78 7.08
CA TRP A 339 8.31 4.28 6.35
C TRP A 339 8.50 5.77 6.58
N LYS A 340 8.79 6.12 7.83
CA LYS A 340 9.01 7.48 8.35
C LYS A 340 10.00 7.41 9.50
N ASN A 341 11.05 8.22 9.45
CA ASN A 341 12.07 8.24 10.48
C ASN A 341 12.52 6.84 10.89
N LEU A 342 12.83 5.98 9.94
CA LEU A 342 13.04 4.56 10.14
C LEU A 342 14.33 4.07 9.51
N GLN A 343 15.04 3.22 10.23
CA GLN A 343 16.04 2.29 9.71
C GLN A 343 15.58 0.87 10.01
N ASP A 344 15.53 0.02 8.98
CA ASP A 344 15.15 -1.38 9.09
C ASP A 344 16.19 -2.26 8.39
N VAL A 345 16.82 -3.14 9.13
CA VAL A 345 17.66 -4.22 8.61
C VAL A 345 16.89 -5.51 8.72
N GLN A 346 16.68 -6.17 7.58
CA GLN A 346 15.84 -7.35 7.48
C GLN A 346 16.62 -8.53 6.88
N ALA A 347 16.43 -9.72 7.44
CA ALA A 347 16.88 -10.99 6.88
C ALA A 347 15.67 -11.89 6.59
N ASN A 348 15.64 -12.53 5.42
CA ASN A 348 14.52 -13.38 5.01
C ASN A 348 14.99 -14.78 4.62
N LEU A 349 14.13 -15.75 4.91
CA LEU A 349 14.20 -17.11 4.42
C LEU A 349 12.86 -17.49 3.80
N GLU A 350 12.85 -17.79 2.51
CA GLU A 350 11.69 -18.32 1.80
C GLU A 350 11.96 -19.77 1.40
N PHE A 351 10.98 -20.68 1.57
CA PHE A 351 11.12 -22.07 1.14
C PHE A 351 9.77 -22.72 0.85
N LYS A 352 9.78 -23.74 -0.02
CA LYS A 352 8.57 -24.45 -0.47
C LYS A 352 8.72 -25.95 -0.24
N PRO A 353 8.34 -26.48 0.95
CA PRO A 353 8.45 -27.92 1.22
C PRO A 353 7.52 -28.76 0.35
N LEU A 354 6.41 -28.20 -0.12
CA LEU A 354 5.49 -28.81 -1.07
C LEU A 354 5.21 -27.83 -2.22
N LYS A 355 4.74 -28.33 -3.36
CA LYS A 355 4.39 -27.49 -4.53
C LYS A 355 3.32 -26.43 -4.21
N ASN A 356 2.44 -26.76 -3.28
CA ASN A 356 1.30 -25.93 -2.89
C ASN A 356 1.41 -25.34 -1.47
N LEU A 357 2.55 -25.54 -0.79
CA LEU A 357 2.82 -24.98 0.54
C LEU A 357 4.16 -24.23 0.53
N GLY A 358 4.13 -22.96 0.85
CA GLY A 358 5.31 -22.13 0.96
C GLY A 358 5.34 -21.38 2.29
N PHE A 359 6.55 -21.10 2.76
CA PHE A 359 6.81 -20.33 3.97
C PHE A 359 7.73 -19.15 3.67
N LYS A 360 7.58 -18.08 4.43
CA LYS A 360 8.53 -16.98 4.54
C LYS A 360 8.74 -16.66 6.01
N ALA A 361 9.99 -16.70 6.47
CA ALA A 361 10.41 -16.20 7.76
C ALA A 361 11.18 -14.89 7.55
N GLU A 362 10.94 -13.92 8.41
CA GLU A 362 11.48 -12.55 8.36
C GLU A 362 11.99 -12.19 9.75
N LEU A 363 13.15 -11.57 9.81
CA LEU A 363 13.72 -11.02 11.04
C LEU A 363 14.13 -9.58 10.76
N HIS A 364 13.52 -8.66 11.47
CA HIS A 364 13.75 -7.23 11.38
C HIS A 364 14.45 -6.70 12.62
N ARG A 365 15.28 -5.68 12.46
CA ARG A 365 15.75 -4.85 13.53
C ARG A 365 15.58 -3.39 13.16
N PHE A 366 14.93 -2.64 14.04
CA PHE A 366 14.44 -1.29 13.76
C PHE A 366 15.10 -0.25 14.65
N TRP A 367 15.38 0.91 14.06
CA TRP A 367 15.83 2.11 14.76
C TRP A 367 15.16 3.35 14.17
N LEU A 368 15.06 4.39 14.97
CA LEU A 368 14.81 5.74 14.45
C LEU A 368 16.02 6.19 13.63
N ALA A 369 15.79 6.91 12.54
CA ALA A 369 16.84 7.60 11.80
C ALA A 369 17.37 8.81 12.59
N GLU A 370 16.44 9.55 13.23
CA GLU A 370 16.72 10.70 14.10
C GLU A 370 16.03 10.53 15.45
N ASP A 371 16.78 10.63 16.55
CA ASP A 371 16.31 10.36 17.91
C ASP A 371 15.36 11.43 18.48
N LYS A 372 15.40 12.66 17.93
CA LYS A 372 14.51 13.77 18.31
C LYS A 372 13.20 13.79 17.55
N ASP A 373 13.09 13.02 16.49
CA ASP A 373 11.83 12.83 15.77
C ASP A 373 10.96 11.79 16.47
N ALA A 374 10.14 11.06 15.76
CA ALA A 374 9.15 10.18 16.35
C ALA A 374 9.23 8.74 15.83
N TRP A 375 8.78 7.81 16.66
CA TRP A 375 8.28 6.52 16.21
C TRP A 375 6.85 6.70 15.73
N TYR A 376 6.66 6.47 14.44
CA TYR A 376 5.38 6.56 13.75
C TYR A 376 4.74 5.15 13.68
N GLN A 377 3.96 4.83 14.70
CA GLN A 377 3.18 3.60 14.73
C GLN A 377 1.81 3.88 14.12
N ASN A 378 1.56 3.42 12.91
CA ASN A 378 0.28 3.49 12.20
C ASN A 378 -0.54 4.77 12.46
N GLN A 379 -1.25 4.89 13.60
CA GLN A 379 -2.08 6.04 13.95
C GLN A 379 -1.60 6.78 15.21
N LYS A 380 -0.60 6.28 15.90
CA LYS A 380 -0.01 6.87 17.09
C LYS A 380 1.41 7.34 16.82
N VAL A 381 1.77 8.44 17.40
CA VAL A 381 3.11 9.03 17.32
C VAL A 381 3.70 9.12 18.73
N TYR A 382 4.87 8.50 18.92
CA TYR A 382 5.65 8.56 20.16
C TYR A 382 6.92 9.39 19.90
N LYS A 383 7.04 10.55 20.52
CA LYS A 383 8.12 11.53 20.25
C LYS A 383 8.82 11.97 21.54
N ASP A 384 10.15 11.82 21.56
CA ASP A 384 11.02 12.45 22.56
C ASP A 384 11.84 13.58 21.94
N LYS A 385 11.38 14.81 22.10
CA LYS A 385 12.08 15.99 21.56
C LYS A 385 13.48 16.21 22.16
N THR A 386 13.83 15.50 23.23
CA THR A 386 15.14 15.63 23.89
C THR A 386 16.18 14.69 23.32
N GLY A 387 15.78 13.63 22.60
CA GLY A 387 16.63 12.57 22.07
C GLY A 387 17.23 11.64 23.14
N LYS A 388 16.81 11.76 24.43
CA LYS A 388 17.39 10.99 25.54
C LYS A 388 16.82 9.58 25.66
N SER A 389 15.76 9.27 24.95
CA SER A 389 15.16 7.94 24.98
C SER A 389 15.92 6.91 24.13
N GLY A 390 16.96 7.34 23.39
CA GLY A 390 17.69 6.50 22.45
C GLY A 390 16.96 6.39 21.11
N ASN A 391 17.43 5.52 20.26
CA ASN A 391 16.87 5.34 18.92
C ASN A 391 16.46 3.90 18.57
N GLU A 392 16.77 2.90 19.40
CA GLU A 392 16.43 1.51 19.13
C GLU A 392 14.95 1.26 19.36
N LEU A 393 14.22 0.91 18.28
CA LEU A 393 12.79 0.57 18.35
C LEU A 393 12.59 -0.88 18.75
N GLY A 394 13.38 -1.82 18.23
CA GLY A 394 13.29 -3.22 18.63
C GLY A 394 13.58 -4.22 17.52
N VAL A 395 13.19 -5.46 17.77
CA VAL A 395 13.35 -6.59 16.85
C VAL A 395 12.00 -7.23 16.63
N GLU A 396 11.66 -7.56 15.39
CA GLU A 396 10.44 -8.31 15.03
C GLU A 396 10.81 -9.57 14.26
N PHE A 397 10.27 -10.70 14.67
CA PHE A 397 10.36 -11.96 13.95
C PHE A 397 8.98 -12.35 13.45
N ASP A 398 8.90 -12.70 12.18
CA ASP A 398 7.67 -13.15 11.54
C ASP A 398 7.86 -14.48 10.83
N ILE A 399 6.85 -15.32 10.83
CA ILE A 399 6.75 -16.48 9.97
C ILE A 399 5.34 -16.59 9.37
N VAL A 400 5.25 -16.75 8.06
CA VAL A 400 3.98 -16.86 7.34
C VAL A 400 4.00 -18.07 6.44
N GLY A 401 2.95 -18.88 6.53
CA GLY A 401 2.66 -19.99 5.64
C GLY A 401 1.52 -19.66 4.68
N LYS A 402 1.65 -20.16 3.45
CA LYS A 402 0.59 -20.10 2.43
C LYS A 402 0.37 -21.46 1.83
N TYR A 403 -0.87 -21.97 1.92
CA TYR A 403 -1.30 -23.23 1.35
C TYR A 403 -2.35 -23.00 0.24
N ILE A 404 -2.03 -23.45 -0.97
CA ILE A 404 -2.96 -23.44 -2.11
C ILE A 404 -3.69 -24.79 -2.09
N THR A 405 -5.00 -24.76 -1.87
CA THR A 405 -5.80 -25.99 -1.78
C THR A 405 -6.01 -26.63 -3.14
N PRO A 406 -6.42 -27.91 -3.20
CA PRO A 406 -6.87 -28.55 -4.44
C PRO A 406 -8.12 -27.90 -5.07
N PHE A 407 -8.91 -27.16 -4.27
CA PHE A 407 -10.08 -26.42 -4.77
C PHE A 407 -9.63 -25.15 -5.50
N LYS A 408 -10.01 -25.04 -6.78
CA LYS A 408 -9.63 -23.89 -7.61
C LYS A 408 -10.04 -22.56 -6.94
N GLY A 409 -9.08 -21.67 -6.81
CA GLY A 409 -9.31 -20.33 -6.25
C GLY A 409 -9.26 -20.25 -4.73
N LEU A 410 -9.20 -21.34 -3.98
CA LEU A 410 -9.18 -21.36 -2.52
C LEU A 410 -7.75 -21.47 -1.98
N GLU A 411 -7.36 -20.54 -1.11
CA GLU A 411 -6.07 -20.55 -0.41
C GLU A 411 -6.24 -20.27 1.08
N PHE A 412 -5.36 -20.87 1.89
CA PHE A 412 -5.17 -20.55 3.30
C PHE A 412 -3.86 -19.81 3.49
N GLN A 413 -3.86 -18.84 4.39
CA GLN A 413 -2.65 -18.23 4.92
C GLN A 413 -2.73 -18.21 6.44
N PHE A 414 -1.58 -18.37 7.08
CA PHE A 414 -1.46 -18.32 8.53
C PHE A 414 -0.09 -17.76 8.88
N GLY A 415 0.04 -17.19 10.05
CA GLY A 415 1.32 -16.65 10.48
C GLY A 415 1.34 -16.29 11.94
N TYR A 416 2.55 -16.04 12.39
CA TYR A 416 2.90 -15.60 13.73
C TYR A 416 3.97 -14.52 13.63
N GLY A 417 3.88 -13.50 14.46
CA GLY A 417 4.86 -12.46 14.65
C GLY A 417 5.13 -12.24 16.14
N HIS A 418 6.35 -11.87 16.47
CA HIS A 418 6.78 -11.54 17.82
C HIS A 418 7.69 -10.31 17.79
N PHE A 419 7.43 -9.35 18.67
CA PHE A 419 8.19 -8.12 18.77
C PHE A 419 8.82 -7.96 20.15
N TRP A 420 10.16 -7.79 20.16
CA TRP A 420 10.94 -7.42 21.32
C TRP A 420 11.20 -5.92 21.31
N PRO A 421 10.67 -5.14 22.29
CA PRO A 421 10.85 -3.69 22.31
C PRO A 421 12.30 -3.29 22.60
N GLY A 422 12.77 -2.30 21.85
CA GLY A 422 14.06 -1.65 22.09
C GLY A 422 13.98 -0.54 23.15
N GLU A 423 15.10 0.12 23.37
CA GLU A 423 15.23 1.13 24.44
C GLU A 423 14.24 2.28 24.28
N PHE A 424 14.04 2.78 23.04
CA PHE A 424 13.11 3.87 22.77
C PHE A 424 11.67 3.48 23.12
N VAL A 425 11.21 2.30 22.65
CA VAL A 425 9.85 1.82 22.89
C VAL A 425 9.59 1.60 24.38
N LYS A 426 10.54 1.00 25.10
CA LYS A 426 10.46 0.78 26.55
C LYS A 426 10.28 2.07 27.34
N LYS A 427 10.95 3.16 26.92
CA LYS A 427 10.87 4.45 27.61
C LYS A 427 9.65 5.27 27.21
N MET A 428 9.22 5.19 25.96
CA MET A 428 8.19 6.07 25.41
C MET A 428 6.79 5.44 25.38
N ALA A 429 6.70 4.11 25.41
CA ALA A 429 5.45 3.37 25.38
C ALA A 429 5.35 2.36 26.55
N ASP A 430 5.92 1.16 26.39
CA ASP A 430 5.89 0.11 27.42
C ASP A 430 7.09 -0.86 27.24
N ASP A 431 7.51 -1.52 28.34
CA ASP A 431 8.54 -2.56 28.33
C ASP A 431 7.92 -3.96 28.32
N VAL A 432 7.12 -4.25 27.30
CA VAL A 432 6.49 -5.57 27.13
C VAL A 432 6.72 -6.08 25.72
N GLU A 433 6.91 -7.38 25.59
CA GLU A 433 6.93 -8.06 24.32
C GLU A 433 5.51 -8.15 23.77
N ALA A 434 5.37 -8.19 22.45
CA ALA A 434 4.07 -8.31 21.79
C ALA A 434 4.04 -9.49 20.84
N ASP A 435 2.89 -10.15 20.76
CA ASP A 435 2.64 -11.29 19.90
C ASP A 435 1.49 -11.02 18.93
N TRP A 436 1.60 -11.59 17.74
CA TRP A 436 0.56 -11.53 16.74
C TRP A 436 0.43 -12.88 16.03
N CYS A 437 -0.80 -13.31 15.79
CA CYS A 437 -1.03 -14.43 14.91
C CYS A 437 -2.28 -14.23 14.05
N PHE A 438 -2.37 -14.93 12.92
CA PHE A 438 -3.53 -14.89 12.06
C PHE A 438 -3.81 -16.21 11.35
N LEU A 439 -5.07 -16.36 10.97
CA LEU A 439 -5.55 -17.38 10.06
C LEU A 439 -6.45 -16.74 9.01
N GLN A 440 -6.13 -16.94 7.72
CA GLN A 440 -6.89 -16.35 6.62
C GLN A 440 -7.35 -17.41 5.64
N LEU A 441 -8.63 -17.36 5.29
CA LEU A 441 -9.25 -18.05 4.18
C LEU A 441 -9.48 -17.04 3.07
N HIS A 442 -9.02 -17.33 1.85
CA HIS A 442 -9.18 -16.45 0.70
C HIS A 442 -9.66 -17.27 -0.50
N TYR A 443 -10.85 -16.93 -1.01
CA TYR A 443 -11.44 -17.56 -2.17
C TYR A 443 -11.55 -16.55 -3.31
N ARG A 444 -11.05 -16.91 -4.48
CA ARG A 444 -11.14 -16.13 -5.71
C ARG A 444 -11.81 -16.95 -6.80
N PHE A 445 -12.87 -16.38 -7.32
CA PHE A 445 -13.66 -16.95 -8.40
C PHE A 445 -13.58 -16.04 -9.63
N PHE A 446 -13.37 -16.65 -10.78
CA PHE A 446 -13.35 -15.96 -12.07
C PHE A 446 -14.11 -16.79 -13.06
N GLU A 447 -15.14 -16.27 -13.68
CA GLU A 447 -15.92 -16.94 -14.71
C GLU A 447 -16.28 -15.96 -15.84
N ALA A 448 -16.04 -16.37 -17.10
CA ALA A 448 -16.60 -15.75 -18.27
C ALA A 448 -18.01 -16.32 -18.48
N LEU A 449 -18.99 -15.44 -18.63
CA LEU A 449 -20.40 -15.84 -18.79
C LEU A 449 -20.82 -15.83 -20.26
N LEU A 450 -20.22 -14.98 -21.09
CA LEU A 450 -20.54 -14.81 -22.52
C LEU A 450 -19.27 -14.47 -23.30
#